data_729dc63995ef60988b0c9070a32e2196
#
_entry.id   729dc63995ef60988b0c9070a32e2196
#
_cell.length_a   1.000
_cell.length_b   1.000
_cell.length_c   1.000
_cell.angle_alpha   90.00
_cell.angle_beta   90.00
_cell.angle_gamma   90.00
#
_symmetry.space_group_name_H-M   'P 1'
#
loop_
_entity.id
_entity.type
_entity.pdbx_description
1 polymer ?
#
loop_
_entity_poly.entity_id
_entity_poly.type
_entity_poly.pdbx_seq_one_letter_code
_entity_poly.pdbx_strand_id
1 'polypeptide(L)'
;NLEMGAYTRPNSTIADNMAHVYELFPRLKERRKQVGGTLSGGEQQMLAMGRAMMSEPKLLMLDEPSMGLAPLLVEQIFDIIRELHKAGATILLVEQNAQMALEVADRAYVLETGAITLSGSGHELLESDSIKKAYLGG
;
A
#
# COMPACT_ATOMS: atom_id res chain seq x y z
N ASN A 1 -18.50 -4.69 0.58
CA ASN A 1 -17.08 -4.97 0.77
C ASN A 1 -16.42 -4.02 1.78
N LEU A 2 -16.48 -2.69 1.55
CA LEU A 2 -15.85 -1.72 2.46
C LEU A 2 -16.43 -1.82 3.88
N GLU A 3 -17.75 -1.85 4.04
CA GLU A 3 -18.41 -1.99 5.35
C GLU A 3 -17.93 -3.22 6.14
N MET A 4 -17.61 -4.31 5.44
CA MET A 4 -17.04 -5.49 6.09
C MET A 4 -15.67 -5.23 6.73
N GLY A 5 -14.90 -4.28 6.20
CA GLY A 5 -13.65 -3.82 6.82
C GLY A 5 -13.86 -3.11 8.16
N ALA A 6 -15.01 -2.49 8.36
CA ALA A 6 -15.38 -1.79 9.59
C ALA A 6 -16.10 -2.66 10.62
N TYR A 7 -16.13 -3.99 10.45
CA TYR A 7 -16.92 -4.90 11.29
C TYR A 7 -16.67 -4.73 12.80
N THR A 8 -15.46 -4.38 13.20
CA THR A 8 -15.07 -4.16 14.60
C THR A 8 -15.24 -2.72 15.09
N ARG A 9 -15.74 -1.82 14.22
CA ARG A 9 -15.87 -0.39 14.52
C ARG A 9 -17.30 0.00 14.88
N PRO A 10 -17.48 1.08 15.67
CA PRO A 10 -18.80 1.62 15.92
C PRO A 10 -19.48 2.07 14.62
N ASN A 11 -20.78 1.84 14.50
CA ASN A 11 -21.56 2.26 13.32
C ASN A 11 -21.46 3.76 13.02
N SER A 12 -21.23 4.59 14.05
CA SER A 12 -21.10 6.04 13.91
C SER A 12 -19.89 6.49 13.08
N THR A 13 -18.83 5.67 12.99
CA THR A 13 -17.61 6.03 12.24
C THR A 13 -17.58 5.47 10.82
N ILE A 14 -18.49 4.55 10.48
CA ILE A 14 -18.46 3.85 9.18
C ILE A 14 -18.66 4.82 8.00
N ALA A 15 -19.57 5.78 8.14
CA ALA A 15 -19.86 6.74 7.06
C ALA A 15 -18.66 7.66 6.78
N ASP A 16 -17.99 8.14 7.82
CA ASP A 16 -16.82 9.02 7.71
C ASP A 16 -15.62 8.26 7.15
N ASN A 17 -15.38 7.04 7.62
CA ASN A 17 -14.32 6.18 7.10
C ASN A 17 -14.55 5.83 5.62
N MET A 18 -15.79 5.56 5.24
CA MET A 18 -16.14 5.28 3.85
C MET A 18 -15.96 6.52 2.96
N ALA A 19 -16.31 7.71 3.46
CA ALA A 19 -16.08 8.96 2.75
C ALA A 19 -14.58 9.16 2.50
N HIS A 20 -13.75 8.97 3.51
CA HIS A 20 -12.29 9.06 3.40
C HIS A 20 -11.71 8.04 2.41
N VAL A 21 -12.15 6.78 2.46
CA VAL A 21 -11.75 5.77 1.47
C VAL A 21 -12.14 6.18 0.05
N TYR A 22 -13.31 6.78 -0.15
CA TYR A 22 -13.73 7.26 -1.47
C TYR A 22 -12.98 8.52 -1.94
N GLU A 23 -12.42 9.31 -1.05
CA GLU A 23 -11.51 10.42 -1.40
C GLU A 23 -10.17 9.88 -1.91
N LEU A 24 -9.60 8.91 -1.23
CA LEU A 24 -8.35 8.26 -1.64
C LEU A 24 -8.51 7.40 -2.90
N PHE A 25 -9.66 6.77 -3.07
CA PHE A 25 -9.97 5.88 -4.19
C PHE A 25 -11.23 6.32 -4.95
N PRO A 26 -11.20 7.41 -5.75
CA PRO A 26 -12.39 7.91 -6.46
C PRO A 26 -13.05 6.87 -7.37
N ARG A 27 -12.24 5.99 -7.97
CA ARG A 27 -12.75 4.90 -8.83
C ARG A 27 -13.63 3.92 -8.07
N LEU A 28 -13.35 3.65 -6.79
CA LEU A 28 -14.25 2.82 -5.97
C LEU A 28 -15.61 3.49 -5.73
N LYS A 29 -15.62 4.83 -5.57
CA LYS A 29 -16.86 5.59 -5.45
C LYS A 29 -17.72 5.51 -6.71
N GLU A 30 -17.09 5.68 -7.87
CA GLU A 30 -17.78 5.56 -9.17
C GLU A 30 -18.41 4.18 -9.35
N ARG A 31 -17.72 3.14 -8.90
CA ARG A 31 -18.11 1.74 -9.05
C ARG A 31 -18.75 1.11 -7.82
N ARG A 32 -19.22 1.92 -6.86
CA ARG A 32 -19.75 1.45 -5.56
C ARG A 32 -20.87 0.42 -5.63
N LYS A 33 -21.61 0.38 -6.77
CA LYS A 33 -22.70 -0.59 -7.01
C LYS A 33 -22.25 -1.82 -7.78
N GLN A 34 -21.00 -1.85 -8.26
CA GLN A 34 -20.44 -2.97 -9.02
C GLN A 34 -20.05 -4.11 -8.09
N VAL A 35 -20.26 -5.33 -8.52
CA VAL A 35 -19.80 -6.53 -7.77
C VAL A 35 -18.26 -6.55 -7.75
N GLY A 36 -17.65 -6.66 -6.57
CA GLY A 36 -16.20 -6.57 -6.39
C GLY A 36 -15.38 -7.54 -7.25
N GLY A 37 -15.86 -8.75 -7.46
CA GLY A 37 -15.21 -9.74 -8.33
C GLY A 37 -15.21 -9.39 -9.84
N THR A 38 -15.96 -8.38 -10.27
CA THR A 38 -15.99 -7.90 -11.66
C THR A 38 -15.13 -6.63 -11.88
N LEU A 39 -14.48 -6.14 -10.84
CA LEU A 39 -13.52 -5.04 -10.90
C LEU A 39 -12.23 -5.51 -11.60
N SER A 40 -11.51 -4.58 -12.22
CA SER A 40 -10.15 -4.85 -12.72
C SER A 40 -9.19 -5.21 -11.57
N GLY A 41 -8.06 -5.86 -11.86
CA GLY A 41 -7.07 -6.23 -10.84
C GLY A 41 -6.63 -5.04 -9.98
N GLY A 42 -6.35 -3.88 -10.60
CA GLY A 42 -6.00 -2.66 -9.87
C GLY A 42 -7.14 -2.11 -9.00
N GLU A 43 -8.38 -2.15 -9.49
CA GLU A 43 -9.53 -1.74 -8.69
C GLU A 43 -9.81 -2.72 -7.54
N GLN A 44 -9.54 -4.01 -7.72
CA GLN A 44 -9.61 -5.01 -6.65
C GLN A 44 -8.54 -4.75 -5.58
N GLN A 45 -7.33 -4.37 -5.97
CA GLN A 45 -6.26 -4.00 -5.04
C GLN A 45 -6.62 -2.74 -4.25
N MET A 46 -7.13 -1.70 -4.91
CA MET A 46 -7.66 -0.51 -4.25
C MET A 46 -8.80 -0.86 -3.27
N LEU A 47 -9.69 -1.78 -3.64
CA LEU A 47 -10.77 -2.24 -2.79
C LEU A 47 -10.24 -2.98 -1.55
N ALA A 48 -9.21 -3.81 -1.71
CA ALA A 48 -8.56 -4.52 -0.60
C ALA A 48 -7.92 -3.54 0.39
N MET A 49 -7.16 -2.55 -0.11
CA MET A 49 -6.57 -1.49 0.71
C MET A 49 -7.64 -0.64 1.40
N GLY A 50 -8.64 -0.16 0.66
CA GLY A 50 -9.75 0.61 1.21
C GLY A 50 -10.50 -0.17 2.30
N ARG A 51 -10.71 -1.46 2.12
CA ARG A 51 -11.34 -2.33 3.12
C ARG A 51 -10.48 -2.45 4.39
N ALA A 52 -9.16 -2.56 4.25
CA ALA A 52 -8.26 -2.59 5.41
C ALA A 52 -8.30 -1.26 6.18
N MET A 53 -8.35 -0.14 5.47
CA MET A 53 -8.42 1.20 6.08
C MET A 53 -9.71 1.44 6.86
N MET A 54 -10.83 0.82 6.48
CA MET A 54 -12.11 0.94 7.20
C MET A 54 -12.01 0.51 8.66
N SER A 55 -11.01 -0.30 9.03
CA SER A 55 -10.75 -0.69 10.42
C SER A 55 -9.91 0.32 11.22
N GLU A 56 -9.47 1.42 10.62
CA GLU A 56 -8.52 2.39 11.23
C GLU A 56 -7.33 1.67 11.89
N PRO A 57 -6.55 0.92 11.13
CA PRO A 57 -5.51 0.07 11.70
C PRO A 57 -4.35 0.92 12.24
N LYS A 58 -3.79 0.53 13.38
CA LYS A 58 -2.53 1.10 13.89
C LYS A 58 -1.32 0.64 13.07
N LEU A 59 -1.42 -0.55 12.48
CA LEU A 59 -0.43 -1.15 11.60
C LEU A 59 -1.15 -1.68 10.37
N LEU A 60 -0.79 -1.17 9.20
CA LEU A 60 -1.23 -1.66 7.90
C LEU A 60 -0.12 -2.53 7.30
N MET A 61 -0.42 -3.79 7.00
CA MET A 61 0.53 -4.71 6.38
C MET A 61 0.13 -4.91 4.92
N LEU A 62 1.05 -4.61 4.01
CA LEU A 62 0.87 -4.72 2.56
C LEU A 62 1.90 -5.68 1.99
N ASP A 63 1.42 -6.73 1.34
CA ASP A 63 2.26 -7.74 0.71
C ASP A 63 2.12 -7.62 -0.82
N GLU A 64 3.19 -7.16 -1.46
CA GLU A 64 3.31 -6.91 -2.90
C GLU A 64 2.09 -6.16 -3.51
N PRO A 65 1.68 -5.00 -2.93
CA PRO A 65 0.47 -4.30 -3.37
C PRO A 65 0.54 -3.79 -4.81
N SER A 66 1.72 -3.68 -5.39
CA SER A 66 1.93 -3.21 -6.77
C SER A 66 2.02 -4.34 -7.81
N MET A 67 2.08 -5.60 -7.38
CA MET A 67 2.33 -6.73 -8.27
C MET A 67 1.24 -6.89 -9.34
N GLY A 68 1.66 -6.99 -10.60
CA GLY A 68 0.75 -7.23 -11.74
C GLY A 68 -0.09 -6.02 -12.16
N LEU A 69 0.18 -4.84 -11.61
CA LEU A 69 -0.52 -3.60 -11.97
C LEU A 69 0.17 -2.87 -13.12
N ALA A 70 -0.62 -2.10 -13.88
CA ALA A 70 -0.07 -1.16 -14.86
C ALA A 70 0.72 -0.05 -14.14
N PRO A 71 1.78 0.52 -14.76
CA PRO A 71 2.67 1.50 -14.13
C PRO A 71 1.93 2.67 -13.45
N LEU A 72 0.94 3.24 -14.11
CA LEU A 72 0.13 4.34 -13.56
C LEU A 72 -0.59 3.94 -12.25
N LEU A 73 -1.05 2.69 -12.14
CA LEU A 73 -1.70 2.18 -10.94
C LEU A 73 -0.69 1.91 -9.83
N VAL A 74 0.53 1.48 -10.18
CA VAL A 74 1.63 1.34 -9.22
C VAL A 74 1.93 2.69 -8.57
N GLU A 75 2.11 3.75 -9.35
CA GLU A 75 2.33 5.10 -8.84
C GLU A 75 1.20 5.54 -7.89
N GLN A 76 -0.06 5.33 -8.27
CA GLN A 76 -1.21 5.65 -7.42
C GLN A 76 -1.20 4.90 -6.08
N ILE A 77 -0.84 3.62 -6.07
CA ILE A 77 -0.73 2.83 -4.83
C ILE A 77 0.36 3.42 -3.92
N PHE A 78 1.52 3.76 -4.46
CA PHE A 78 2.60 4.34 -3.67
C PHE A 78 2.27 5.76 -3.18
N ASP A 79 1.53 6.56 -3.95
CA ASP A 79 1.04 7.86 -3.50
C ASP A 79 0.09 7.71 -2.29
N ILE A 80 -0.81 6.74 -2.34
CA ILE A 80 -1.71 6.43 -1.21
C ILE A 80 -0.92 5.95 0.01
N ILE A 81 0.11 5.12 -0.18
CA ILE A 81 1.01 4.68 0.91
C ILE A 81 1.67 5.91 1.56
N ARG A 82 2.18 6.86 0.76
CA ARG A 82 2.76 8.12 1.27
C ARG A 82 1.76 8.96 2.05
N GLU A 83 0.53 9.07 1.55
CA GLU A 83 -0.53 9.83 2.24
C GLU A 83 -0.93 9.19 3.57
N LEU A 84 -1.09 7.88 3.60
CA LEU A 84 -1.39 7.14 4.83
C LEU A 84 -0.27 7.27 5.86
N HIS A 85 0.98 7.17 5.42
CA HIS A 85 2.14 7.38 6.30
C HIS A 85 2.18 8.80 6.87
N LYS A 86 1.97 9.83 6.04
CA LYS A 86 1.87 11.23 6.49
C LYS A 86 0.73 11.46 7.47
N ALA A 87 -0.36 10.72 7.34
CA ALA A 87 -1.49 10.76 8.28
C ALA A 87 -1.21 10.01 9.60
N GLY A 88 -0.02 9.41 9.77
CA GLY A 88 0.43 8.75 11.00
C GLY A 88 0.20 7.24 11.04
N ALA A 89 -0.18 6.60 9.95
CA ALA A 89 -0.29 5.15 9.89
C ALA A 89 1.11 4.50 9.91
N THR A 90 1.28 3.47 10.73
CA THR A 90 2.46 2.59 10.62
C THR A 90 2.21 1.59 9.51
N ILE A 91 3.14 1.47 8.55
CA ILE A 91 2.99 0.59 7.40
C ILE A 91 4.15 -0.39 7.36
N LEU A 92 3.85 -1.68 7.29
CA LEU A 92 4.80 -2.73 6.92
C LEU A 92 4.54 -3.08 5.46
N LEU A 93 5.49 -2.73 4.60
CA LEU A 93 5.42 -2.95 3.16
C LEU A 93 6.40 -4.05 2.76
N VAL A 94 5.91 -5.08 2.10
CA VAL A 94 6.71 -6.08 1.40
C VAL A 94 6.57 -5.80 -0.09
N GLU A 95 7.67 -5.58 -0.78
CA GLU A 95 7.68 -5.21 -2.20
C GLU A 95 8.89 -5.76 -2.93
N GLN A 96 8.69 -6.14 -4.18
CA GLN A 96 9.73 -6.51 -5.10
C GLN A 96 10.30 -5.29 -5.84
N ASN A 97 9.48 -4.25 -6.03
CA ASN A 97 9.92 -2.98 -6.61
C ASN A 97 10.76 -2.21 -5.59
N ALA A 98 12.05 -2.56 -5.51
CA ALA A 98 12.97 -2.04 -4.51
C ALA A 98 13.08 -0.51 -4.56
N GLN A 99 13.13 0.09 -5.76
CA GLN A 99 13.26 1.53 -5.90
C GLN A 99 12.09 2.26 -5.23
N MET A 100 10.86 1.95 -5.64
CA MET A 100 9.67 2.61 -5.11
C MET A 100 9.47 2.35 -3.61
N ALA A 101 9.77 1.11 -3.15
CA ALA A 101 9.69 0.77 -1.74
C ALA A 101 10.67 1.59 -0.90
N LEU A 102 11.92 1.72 -1.34
CA LEU A 102 12.96 2.48 -0.63
C LEU A 102 12.69 3.99 -0.64
N GLU A 103 12.07 4.53 -1.71
CA GLU A 103 11.67 5.94 -1.78
C GLU A 103 10.61 6.34 -0.73
N VAL A 104 9.80 5.40 -0.26
CA VAL A 104 8.73 5.67 0.71
C VAL A 104 9.06 5.19 2.12
N ALA A 105 10.10 4.37 2.29
CA ALA A 105 10.42 3.73 3.55
C ALA A 105 11.29 4.61 4.46
N ASP A 106 10.90 4.78 5.73
CA ASP A 106 11.79 5.32 6.76
C ASP A 106 12.94 4.34 7.06
N ARG A 107 12.61 3.05 7.09
CA ARG A 107 13.54 1.95 7.34
C ARG A 107 13.21 0.77 6.46
N ALA A 108 14.24 0.13 5.90
CA ALA A 108 14.06 -1.05 5.07
C ALA A 108 15.04 -2.17 5.47
N TYR A 109 14.62 -3.38 5.11
CA TYR A 109 15.34 -4.63 5.31
C TYR A 109 15.36 -5.38 3.99
N VAL A 110 16.54 -5.76 3.51
CA VAL A 110 16.69 -6.59 2.31
C VAL A 110 16.76 -8.04 2.74
N LEU A 111 15.81 -8.84 2.23
CA LEU A 111 15.75 -10.27 2.47
C LEU A 111 16.30 -11.03 1.26
N GLU A 112 17.23 -11.93 1.52
CA GLU A 112 17.72 -12.89 0.53
C GLU A 112 17.73 -14.30 1.13
N THR A 113 17.10 -15.22 0.47
CA THR A 113 17.05 -16.65 0.90
C THR A 113 16.61 -16.83 2.37
N GLY A 114 15.66 -16.00 2.82
CA GLY A 114 15.13 -16.06 4.20
C GLY A 114 15.96 -15.38 5.28
N ALA A 115 17.06 -14.70 4.91
CA ALA A 115 17.93 -13.97 5.82
C ALA A 115 17.94 -12.47 5.48
N ILE A 116 18.02 -11.62 6.51
CA ILE A 116 18.25 -10.18 6.31
C ILE A 116 19.72 -9.97 6.00
N THR A 117 20.02 -9.49 4.79
CA THR A 117 21.38 -9.23 4.31
C THR A 117 21.80 -7.78 4.50
N LEU A 118 20.86 -6.84 4.38
CA LEU A 118 21.08 -5.42 4.56
C LEU A 118 19.92 -4.78 5.33
N SER A 119 20.20 -3.73 6.06
CA SER A 119 19.18 -2.88 6.69
C SER A 119 19.68 -1.45 6.84
N GLY A 120 18.77 -0.47 6.72
CA GLY A 120 19.11 0.95 6.83
C GLY A 120 17.86 1.81 6.60
N SER A 121 18.06 3.12 6.52
CA SER A 121 17.01 4.00 6.02
C SER A 121 16.80 3.76 4.52
N GLY A 122 15.61 4.06 4.01
CA GLY A 122 15.33 3.95 2.57
C GLY A 122 16.33 4.73 1.74
N HIS A 123 16.65 5.96 2.16
CA HIS A 123 17.62 6.84 1.48
C HIS A 123 19.03 6.24 1.44
N GLU A 124 19.57 5.77 2.59
CA GLU A 124 20.89 5.14 2.64
C GLU A 124 21.00 3.92 1.72
N LEU A 125 19.93 3.11 1.66
CA LEU A 125 19.93 1.93 0.82
C LEU A 125 19.80 2.28 -0.68
N LEU A 126 19.06 3.32 -1.05
CA LEU A 126 18.99 3.82 -2.43
C LEU A 126 20.36 4.28 -2.96
N GLU A 127 21.21 4.84 -2.10
CA GLU A 127 22.55 5.29 -2.47
C GLU A 127 23.60 4.18 -2.45
N SER A 128 23.29 3.05 -1.85
CA SER A 128 24.20 1.90 -1.74
C SER A 128 24.52 1.28 -3.10
N ASP A 129 25.80 1.11 -3.40
CA ASP A 129 26.27 0.47 -4.63
C ASP A 129 25.79 -0.98 -4.76
N SER A 130 25.66 -1.69 -3.64
CA SER A 130 25.17 -3.06 -3.61
C SER A 130 23.71 -3.14 -4.04
N ILE A 131 22.87 -2.21 -3.58
CA ILE A 131 21.45 -2.14 -3.98
C ILE A 131 21.31 -1.72 -5.44
N LYS A 132 22.07 -0.69 -5.87
CA LYS A 132 22.06 -0.23 -7.26
C LYS A 132 22.38 -1.37 -8.24
N LYS A 133 23.43 -2.14 -7.97
CA LYS A 133 23.83 -3.27 -8.81
C LYS A 133 22.88 -4.46 -8.78
N ALA A 134 22.30 -4.77 -7.60
CA ALA A 134 21.47 -5.96 -7.44
C ALA A 134 20.01 -5.75 -7.85
N TYR A 135 19.46 -4.55 -7.64
CA TYR A 135 18.01 -4.31 -7.71
C TYR A 135 17.59 -3.10 -8.55
N LEU A 136 18.49 -2.14 -8.86
CA LEU A 136 18.14 -0.91 -9.57
C LEU A 136 18.70 -0.83 -10.99
N GLY A 137 19.34 -1.88 -11.49
CA GLY A 137 19.81 -1.98 -12.87
C GLY A 137 21.03 -1.10 -13.17
N GLY A 138 21.93 -0.97 -12.21
CA GLY A 138 23.20 -0.26 -12.35
C GLY A 138 24.19 -0.93 -13.30
#